data_327e289e727d6fcafb00b6e58cc2ec82
#
_entry.id   327e289e727d6fcafb00b6e58cc2ec82
#
_cell.length_a   1.000
_cell.length_b   1.000
_cell.length_c   1.000
_cell.angle_alpha   90.00
_cell.angle_beta   90.00
_cell.angle_gamma   90.00
#
_symmetry.space_group_name_H-M   'P 1'
#
loop_
_entity.id
_entity.type
_entity.pdbx_description
1 polymer ?
#
loop_
_entity_poly.entity_id
_entity_poly.type
_entity_poly.pdbx_seq_one_letter_code
_entity_poly.pdbx_strand_id
1 'polypeptide(L)'
;VTEEIWLKNKFDKSGKNFLMLANWPSGSAKKDKDTKQVEKIIGIISELRSFKNELNVGPGSFIEMSINNMSKSQKIFIKDNELILKKLGRISNIHQNDIDKPAATMMVSGDMLKVYFDKDVDLKLIKKNLINRKSKCQEEMDKISQRLNNKNFVDRAPKDIVEQEKTNYNNLKNDIDK
;
A
#
# COMPACT_ATOMS: atom_id res chain seq x y z
N VAL A 1 -8.00 -7.31 29.71
CA VAL A 1 -7.41 -6.10 29.09
C VAL A 1 -8.49 -5.06 28.80
N THR A 2 -9.59 -5.37 28.10
CA THR A 2 -10.62 -4.41 27.71
C THR A 2 -11.35 -3.76 28.91
N GLU A 3 -11.72 -4.56 29.92
CA GLU A 3 -12.33 -4.05 31.16
C GLU A 3 -11.40 -3.12 31.93
N GLU A 4 -10.13 -3.43 31.99
CA GLU A 4 -9.13 -2.59 32.66
C GLU A 4 -8.97 -1.24 31.97
N ILE A 5 -8.94 -1.22 30.62
CA ILE A 5 -8.91 0.01 29.84
C ILE A 5 -10.19 0.83 30.09
N TRP A 6 -11.33 0.17 30.12
CA TRP A 6 -12.62 0.79 30.39
C TRP A 6 -12.63 1.49 31.75
N LEU A 7 -12.25 0.78 32.81
CA LEU A 7 -12.22 1.30 34.18
C LEU A 7 -11.19 2.43 34.35
N LYS A 8 -9.97 2.24 33.84
CA LYS A 8 -8.89 3.26 33.93
C LYS A 8 -9.25 4.57 33.24
N ASN A 9 -9.91 4.50 32.08
CA ASN A 9 -10.28 5.71 31.34
C ASN A 9 -11.63 6.30 31.75
N LYS A 10 -12.33 5.71 32.72
CA LYS A 10 -13.62 6.20 33.23
C LYS A 10 -14.63 6.48 32.11
N PHE A 11 -14.70 5.58 31.12
CA PHE A 11 -15.66 5.73 30.02
C PHE A 11 -17.11 5.56 30.44
N ASP A 12 -17.34 5.02 31.62
CA ASP A 12 -18.69 4.84 32.15
C ASP A 12 -19.27 6.14 32.72
N LYS A 13 -20.11 6.78 31.92
CA LYS A 13 -20.90 7.93 32.33
C LYS A 13 -22.27 7.51 32.91
N SER A 14 -22.62 6.23 32.86
CA SER A 14 -23.93 5.69 33.28
C SER A 14 -23.94 5.08 34.70
N GLY A 15 -22.80 5.08 35.37
CA GLY A 15 -22.64 4.47 36.70
C GLY A 15 -22.53 2.94 36.68
N LYS A 16 -22.38 2.32 35.52
CA LYS A 16 -22.16 0.89 35.35
C LYS A 16 -20.67 0.61 35.30
N ASN A 17 -20.13 -0.01 36.30
CA ASN A 17 -18.67 -0.19 36.47
C ASN A 17 -18.03 -1.18 35.48
N PHE A 18 -18.80 -1.94 34.72
CA PHE A 18 -18.29 -2.96 33.81
C PHE A 18 -18.67 -2.68 32.35
N LEU A 19 -17.73 -2.85 31.44
CA LEU A 19 -17.94 -2.71 29.99
C LEU A 19 -19.06 -3.61 29.48
N MET A 20 -19.15 -4.85 30.01
CA MET A 20 -20.17 -5.82 29.63
C MET A 20 -21.61 -5.38 29.97
N LEU A 21 -21.77 -4.48 30.93
CA LEU A 21 -23.07 -3.92 31.33
C LEU A 21 -23.36 -2.57 30.66
N ALA A 22 -22.41 -2.01 29.95
CA ALA A 22 -22.55 -0.74 29.24
C ALA A 22 -23.49 -0.88 28.04
N ASN A 23 -24.22 0.17 27.74
CA ASN A 23 -25.02 0.19 26.53
C ASN A 23 -24.10 0.25 25.31
N TRP A 24 -24.51 -0.38 24.20
CA TRP A 24 -23.80 -0.25 22.94
C TRP A 24 -23.75 1.23 22.54
N PRO A 25 -22.56 1.74 22.10
CA PRO A 25 -22.45 3.13 21.72
C PRO A 25 -23.39 3.46 20.56
N SER A 26 -24.24 4.45 20.77
CA SER A 26 -25.09 5.02 19.74
C SER A 26 -24.39 6.27 19.20
N GLY A 27 -23.97 6.22 17.96
CA GLY A 27 -23.33 7.33 17.30
C GLY A 27 -23.85 7.50 15.86
N SER A 28 -23.96 8.73 15.41
CA SER A 28 -24.17 9.00 14.00
C SER A 28 -22.80 9.01 13.30
N ALA A 29 -22.57 8.13 12.34
CA ALA A 29 -21.38 8.17 11.48
C ALA A 29 -21.45 9.38 10.54
N LYS A 30 -21.23 10.58 11.08
CA LYS A 30 -21.03 11.76 10.23
C LYS A 30 -19.59 11.76 9.78
N LYS A 31 -19.35 11.59 8.47
CA LYS A 31 -18.06 11.83 7.86
C LYS A 31 -17.79 13.34 7.86
N ASP A 32 -16.96 13.79 8.76
CA ASP A 32 -16.47 15.16 8.82
C ASP A 32 -15.13 15.32 8.04
N LYS A 33 -14.55 16.52 8.10
CA LYS A 33 -13.26 16.80 7.47
C LYS A 33 -12.13 15.96 8.06
N ASP A 34 -12.18 15.69 9.35
CA ASP A 34 -11.13 14.95 10.07
C ASP A 34 -11.14 13.48 9.66
N THR A 35 -12.31 12.89 9.46
CA THR A 35 -12.44 11.52 8.91
C THR A 35 -11.76 11.41 7.54
N LYS A 36 -11.99 12.36 6.64
CA LYS A 36 -11.36 12.36 5.31
C LYS A 36 -9.84 12.51 5.37
N GLN A 37 -9.34 13.30 6.32
CA GLN A 37 -7.89 13.46 6.52
C GLN A 37 -7.27 12.15 7.02
N VAL A 38 -7.91 11.47 7.97
CA VAL A 38 -7.44 10.18 8.48
C VAL A 38 -7.48 9.11 7.39
N GLU A 39 -8.57 9.03 6.61
CA GLU A 39 -8.66 8.11 5.46
C GLU A 39 -7.52 8.33 4.46
N LYS A 40 -7.16 9.59 4.21
CA LYS A 40 -6.04 9.94 3.33
C LYS A 40 -4.68 9.51 3.89
N ILE A 41 -4.44 9.69 5.19
CA ILE A 41 -3.23 9.22 5.86
C ILE A 41 -3.14 7.68 5.75
N ILE A 42 -4.23 6.98 6.03
CA ILE A 42 -4.31 5.52 5.91
C ILE A 42 -3.98 5.09 4.47
N GLY A 43 -4.54 5.78 3.47
CA GLY A 43 -4.26 5.53 2.05
C GLY A 43 -2.77 5.63 1.74
N ILE A 44 -2.12 6.73 2.09
CA ILE A 44 -0.69 6.96 1.88
C ILE A 44 0.15 5.85 2.54
N ILE A 45 -0.14 5.51 3.80
CA ILE A 45 0.59 4.47 4.53
C ILE A 45 0.40 3.10 3.88
N SER A 46 -0.82 2.79 3.42
CA SER A 46 -1.12 1.53 2.74
C SER A 46 -0.38 1.42 1.42
N GLU A 47 -0.33 2.48 0.62
CA GLU A 47 0.43 2.53 -0.63
C GLU A 47 1.94 2.34 -0.39
N LEU A 48 2.50 3.01 0.61
CA LEU A 48 3.91 2.85 1.00
C LEU A 48 4.24 1.41 1.46
N ARG A 49 3.34 0.78 2.20
CA ARG A 49 3.51 -0.61 2.64
C ARG A 49 3.40 -1.59 1.49
N SER A 50 2.42 -1.39 0.60
CA SER A 50 2.27 -2.19 -0.62
C SER A 50 3.54 -2.11 -1.48
N PHE A 51 4.04 -0.91 -1.70
CA PHE A 51 5.28 -0.66 -2.42
C PHE A 51 6.49 -1.40 -1.81
N LYS A 52 6.66 -1.35 -0.48
CA LYS A 52 7.71 -2.11 0.19
C LYS A 52 7.57 -3.61 0.00
N ASN A 53 6.34 -4.12 0.09
CA ASN A 53 6.05 -5.54 -0.12
C ASN A 53 6.34 -5.96 -1.56
N GLU A 54 5.97 -5.17 -2.55
CA GLU A 54 6.25 -5.44 -3.97
C GLU A 54 7.76 -5.54 -4.24
N LEU A 55 8.54 -4.71 -3.59
CA LEU A 55 10.00 -4.73 -3.68
C LEU A 55 10.67 -5.76 -2.76
N ASN A 56 9.88 -6.49 -1.98
CA ASN A 56 10.36 -7.43 -0.96
C ASN A 56 11.31 -6.78 0.08
N VAL A 57 11.03 -5.51 0.40
CA VAL A 57 11.70 -4.76 1.46
C VAL A 57 11.06 -5.08 2.79
N GLY A 58 11.85 -5.41 3.79
CA GLY A 58 11.34 -5.77 5.11
C GLY A 58 10.43 -4.69 5.71
N PRO A 59 9.34 -5.05 6.40
CA PRO A 59 8.38 -4.09 6.93
C PRO A 59 8.98 -3.14 7.98
N GLY A 60 10.09 -3.54 8.60
CA GLY A 60 10.84 -2.73 9.56
C GLY A 60 11.81 -1.73 8.95
N SER A 61 12.16 -1.89 7.67
CA SER A 61 13.13 -1.02 6.99
C SER A 61 12.60 0.39 6.84
N PHE A 62 13.49 1.37 7.04
CA PHE A 62 13.16 2.77 6.82
C PHE A 62 13.37 3.16 5.36
N ILE A 63 12.61 4.16 4.93
CA ILE A 63 12.74 4.80 3.62
C ILE A 63 12.82 6.30 3.81
N GLU A 64 13.44 6.98 2.87
CA GLU A 64 13.33 8.43 2.73
C GLU A 64 12.43 8.77 1.55
N MET A 65 11.77 9.91 1.60
CA MET A 65 10.92 10.35 0.49
C MET A 65 11.14 11.82 0.16
N SER A 66 10.97 12.18 -1.12
CA SER A 66 10.93 13.57 -1.58
C SER A 66 9.53 13.92 -2.07
N ILE A 67 9.05 15.07 -1.63
CA ILE A 67 7.76 15.65 -1.99
C ILE A 67 7.89 16.79 -2.99
N ASN A 68 9.03 16.89 -3.68
CA ASN A 68 9.32 18.00 -4.60
C ASN A 68 8.24 18.17 -5.67
N ASN A 69 7.79 17.09 -6.28
CA ASN A 69 6.84 17.09 -7.40
C ASN A 69 5.35 17.04 -6.94
N MET A 70 5.09 17.25 -5.65
CA MET A 70 3.73 17.27 -5.13
C MET A 70 3.12 18.67 -5.18
N SER A 71 1.80 18.72 -5.25
CA SER A 71 1.04 19.97 -5.17
C SER A 71 1.23 20.69 -3.84
N LYS A 72 1.07 22.00 -3.81
CA LYS A 72 1.23 22.81 -2.58
C LYS A 72 0.32 22.31 -1.44
N SER A 73 -0.91 21.95 -1.75
CA SER A 73 -1.87 21.43 -0.76
C SER A 73 -1.42 20.09 -0.15
N GLN A 74 -0.83 19.22 -0.97
CA GLN A 74 -0.30 17.94 -0.51
C GLN A 74 0.95 18.12 0.35
N LYS A 75 1.84 19.05 -0.02
CA LYS A 75 3.04 19.36 0.79
C LYS A 75 2.67 19.82 2.19
N ILE A 76 1.67 20.69 2.30
CA ILE A 76 1.16 21.18 3.60
C ILE A 76 0.57 20.00 4.38
N PHE A 77 -0.28 19.18 3.74
CA PHE A 77 -0.90 18.02 4.38
C PHE A 77 0.13 17.03 4.94
N ILE A 78 1.19 16.72 4.16
CA ILE A 78 2.26 15.84 4.60
C ILE A 78 3.03 16.44 5.77
N LYS A 79 3.32 17.74 5.72
CA LYS A 79 4.02 18.45 6.79
C LYS A 79 3.22 18.43 8.09
N ASP A 80 1.92 18.72 8.03
CA ASP A 80 1.04 18.74 9.20
C ASP A 80 0.90 17.35 9.86
N ASN A 81 1.06 16.30 9.05
CA ASN A 81 0.94 14.91 9.50
C ASN A 81 2.27 14.14 9.52
N GLU A 82 3.40 14.87 9.46
CA GLU A 82 4.74 14.28 9.32
C GLU A 82 5.06 13.23 10.39
N LEU A 83 4.71 13.50 11.65
CA LEU A 83 5.00 12.60 12.77
C LEU A 83 4.31 11.24 12.60
N ILE A 84 3.05 11.26 12.19
CA ILE A 84 2.25 10.04 12.00
C ILE A 84 2.78 9.27 10.80
N LEU A 85 3.04 9.96 9.68
CA LEU A 85 3.57 9.38 8.46
C LEU A 85 4.95 8.74 8.70
N LYS A 86 5.85 9.43 9.40
CA LYS A 86 7.17 8.89 9.77
C LYS A 86 7.05 7.62 10.62
N LYS A 87 6.22 7.64 11.66
CA LYS A 87 6.06 6.47 12.55
C LYS A 87 5.41 5.29 11.87
N LEU A 88 4.27 5.49 11.23
CA LEU A 88 3.46 4.39 10.66
C LEU A 88 3.92 3.96 9.26
N GLY A 89 4.48 4.87 8.48
CA GLY A 89 5.08 4.60 7.15
C GLY A 89 6.52 4.10 7.23
N ARG A 90 7.15 4.15 8.42
CA ARG A 90 8.59 3.89 8.59
C ARG A 90 9.42 4.77 7.64
N ILE A 91 9.20 6.08 7.75
CA ILE A 91 9.90 7.10 6.97
C ILE A 91 10.93 7.75 7.88
N SER A 92 12.20 7.70 7.52
CA SER A 92 13.28 8.37 8.26
C SER A 92 13.26 9.88 8.02
N ASN A 93 13.24 10.29 6.76
CA ASN A 93 13.24 11.70 6.37
C ASN A 93 12.25 12.00 5.24
N ILE A 94 11.68 13.23 5.29
CA ILE A 94 10.84 13.80 4.24
C ILE A 94 11.54 15.04 3.71
N HIS A 95 11.99 14.97 2.46
CA HIS A 95 12.74 16.04 1.80
C HIS A 95 11.83 16.92 0.94
N GLN A 96 12.03 18.22 1.00
CA GLN A 96 11.30 19.17 0.15
C GLN A 96 11.80 19.14 -1.29
N ASN A 97 13.10 18.86 -1.47
CA ASN A 97 13.78 18.76 -2.77
C ASN A 97 14.29 17.33 -3.00
N ASP A 98 14.56 17.02 -4.25
CA ASP A 98 15.20 15.75 -4.58
C ASP A 98 16.65 15.73 -4.06
N ILE A 99 17.07 14.61 -3.47
CA ILE A 99 18.39 14.48 -2.86
C ILE A 99 19.38 13.95 -3.90
N ASP A 100 18.96 12.90 -4.61
CA ASP A 100 19.78 12.15 -5.55
C ASP A 100 18.87 11.40 -6.52
N LYS A 101 19.42 10.45 -7.28
CA LYS A 101 18.64 9.58 -8.15
C LYS A 101 17.71 8.72 -7.30
N PRO A 102 16.37 8.81 -7.49
CA PRO A 102 15.43 8.05 -6.69
C PRO A 102 15.60 6.55 -6.95
N ALA A 103 15.44 5.76 -5.92
CA ALA A 103 15.40 4.31 -6.04
C ALA A 103 14.12 3.85 -6.75
N ALA A 104 13.03 4.57 -6.50
CA ALA A 104 11.76 4.34 -7.18
C ALA A 104 10.88 5.61 -7.13
N THR A 105 9.87 5.61 -7.99
CA THR A 105 8.85 6.65 -8.04
C THR A 105 7.49 5.96 -7.91
N MET A 106 6.63 6.50 -7.05
CA MET A 106 5.27 5.99 -6.87
C MET A 106 4.26 7.13 -6.98
N MET A 107 3.04 6.80 -7.36
CA MET A 107 1.93 7.74 -7.37
C MET A 107 1.15 7.61 -6.07
N VAL A 108 0.95 8.73 -5.38
CA VAL A 108 0.19 8.79 -4.13
C VAL A 108 -0.86 9.87 -4.26
N SER A 109 -2.12 9.49 -4.21
CA SER A 109 -3.25 10.42 -4.33
C SER A 109 -3.19 11.34 -5.55
N GLY A 110 -2.63 10.85 -6.67
CA GLY A 110 -2.49 11.58 -7.93
C GLY A 110 -1.22 12.44 -8.06
N ASP A 111 -0.40 12.52 -7.04
CA ASP A 111 0.89 13.22 -7.07
C ASP A 111 2.06 12.21 -7.08
N MET A 112 3.16 12.62 -7.70
CA MET A 112 4.36 11.81 -7.81
C MET A 112 5.24 11.93 -6.56
N LEU A 113 5.50 10.81 -5.91
CA LEU A 113 6.39 10.68 -4.76
C LEU A 113 7.67 9.95 -5.17
N LYS A 114 8.82 10.50 -4.85
CA LYS A 114 10.11 9.83 -5.04
C LYS A 114 10.55 9.19 -3.73
N VAL A 115 10.96 7.92 -3.81
CA VAL A 115 11.38 7.11 -2.67
C VAL A 115 12.85 6.78 -2.79
N TYR A 116 13.55 6.93 -1.66
CA TYR A 116 14.96 6.58 -1.50
C TYR A 116 15.05 5.51 -0.41
N PHE A 117 15.86 4.50 -0.63
CA PHE A 117 16.10 3.49 0.40
C PHE A 117 17.28 3.89 1.28
N ASP A 118 17.17 3.59 2.55
CA ASP A 118 18.28 3.72 3.48
C ASP A 118 19.42 2.75 3.11
N LYS A 119 20.63 3.03 3.58
CA LYS A 119 21.84 2.25 3.27
C LYS A 119 21.75 0.77 3.66
N ASP A 120 20.85 0.45 4.59
CA ASP A 120 20.59 -0.91 5.06
C ASP A 120 19.80 -1.78 4.06
N VAL A 121 19.29 -1.19 2.98
CA VAL A 121 18.52 -1.90 1.97
C VAL A 121 19.41 -2.33 0.82
N ASP A 122 19.55 -3.63 0.60
CA ASP A 122 20.33 -4.18 -0.50
C ASP A 122 19.60 -4.03 -1.85
N LEU A 123 19.91 -2.94 -2.55
CA LEU A 123 19.34 -2.65 -3.87
C LEU A 123 19.69 -3.72 -4.93
N LYS A 124 20.82 -4.41 -4.78
CA LYS A 124 21.20 -5.49 -5.70
C LYS A 124 20.28 -6.70 -5.53
N LEU A 125 19.97 -7.02 -4.28
CA LEU A 125 19.04 -8.10 -3.94
C LEU A 125 17.62 -7.78 -4.44
N ILE A 126 17.15 -6.55 -4.24
CA ILE A 126 15.86 -6.08 -4.77
C ILE A 126 15.81 -6.24 -6.28
N LYS A 127 16.82 -5.72 -7.00
CA LYS A 127 16.90 -5.82 -8.45
C LYS A 127 16.89 -7.27 -8.92
N LYS A 128 17.64 -8.16 -8.27
CA LYS A 128 17.66 -9.59 -8.57
C LYS A 128 16.28 -10.22 -8.39
N ASN A 129 15.59 -9.90 -7.29
CA ASN A 129 14.24 -10.41 -7.00
C ASN A 129 13.21 -9.93 -8.02
N LEU A 130 13.27 -8.65 -8.42
CA LEU A 130 12.39 -8.10 -9.46
C LEU A 130 12.63 -8.76 -10.82
N ILE A 131 13.90 -8.98 -11.21
CA ILE A 131 14.25 -9.69 -12.46
C ILE A 131 13.70 -11.13 -12.41
N ASN A 132 13.88 -11.84 -11.31
CA ASN A 132 13.38 -13.21 -11.16
C ASN A 132 11.84 -13.25 -11.19
N ARG A 133 11.16 -12.28 -10.56
CA ARG A 133 9.70 -12.16 -10.61
C ARG A 133 9.22 -11.89 -12.04
N LYS A 134 9.86 -10.96 -12.74
CA LYS A 134 9.56 -10.64 -14.14
C LYS A 134 9.73 -11.89 -15.04
N SER A 135 10.81 -12.63 -14.88
CA SER A 135 11.03 -13.88 -15.62
C SER A 135 9.92 -14.91 -15.37
N LYS A 136 9.52 -15.12 -14.11
CA LYS A 136 8.41 -16.03 -13.78
C LYS A 136 7.08 -15.58 -14.38
N CYS A 137 6.74 -14.29 -14.27
CA CYS A 137 5.53 -13.75 -14.88
C CYS A 137 5.54 -13.94 -16.40
N GLN A 138 6.71 -13.75 -17.05
CA GLN A 138 6.86 -13.98 -18.49
C GLN A 138 6.65 -15.44 -18.85
N GLU A 139 7.24 -16.38 -18.12
CA GLU A 139 7.06 -17.83 -18.34
C GLU A 139 5.59 -18.25 -18.16
N GLU A 140 4.89 -17.70 -17.16
CA GLU A 140 3.46 -17.97 -16.96
C GLU A 140 2.62 -17.39 -18.10
N MET A 141 2.92 -16.16 -18.52
CA MET A 141 2.25 -15.51 -19.64
C MET A 141 2.43 -16.29 -20.93
N ASP A 142 3.63 -16.82 -21.19
CA ASP A 142 3.92 -17.63 -22.36
C ASP A 142 3.14 -18.95 -22.35
N LYS A 143 3.02 -19.60 -21.18
CA LYS A 143 2.20 -20.82 -21.01
C LYS A 143 0.71 -20.55 -21.27
N ILE A 144 0.18 -19.44 -20.75
CA ILE A 144 -1.22 -19.04 -20.99
C ILE A 144 -1.43 -18.74 -22.46
N SER A 145 -0.50 -18.01 -23.09
CA SER A 145 -0.54 -17.69 -24.51
C SER A 145 -0.57 -18.95 -25.38
N GLN A 146 0.27 -19.96 -25.07
CA GLN A 146 0.26 -21.24 -25.77
C GLN A 146 -1.08 -21.97 -25.63
N ARG A 147 -1.70 -21.95 -24.44
CA ARG A 147 -3.03 -22.55 -24.24
C ARG A 147 -4.11 -21.83 -25.03
N LEU A 148 -4.11 -20.48 -25.01
CA LEU A 148 -5.09 -19.68 -25.73
C LEU A 148 -4.93 -19.77 -27.27
N ASN A 149 -3.73 -20.05 -27.74
CA ASN A 149 -3.46 -20.28 -29.17
C ASN A 149 -3.83 -21.70 -29.63
N ASN A 150 -4.05 -22.63 -28.70
CA ASN A 150 -4.45 -24.00 -29.02
C ASN A 150 -5.96 -24.05 -29.28
N LYS A 151 -6.36 -24.20 -30.56
CA LYS A 151 -7.76 -24.30 -30.96
C LYS A 151 -8.52 -25.41 -30.23
N ASN A 152 -7.88 -26.57 -30.02
CA ASN A 152 -8.53 -27.66 -29.31
C ASN A 152 -8.84 -27.35 -27.85
N PHE A 153 -8.04 -26.50 -27.21
CA PHE A 153 -8.32 -26.02 -25.87
C PHE A 153 -9.47 -25.01 -25.87
N VAL A 154 -9.42 -24.02 -26.76
CA VAL A 154 -10.42 -22.94 -26.82
C VAL A 154 -11.81 -23.48 -27.18
N ASP A 155 -11.89 -24.50 -28.06
CA ASP A 155 -13.15 -25.07 -28.52
C ASP A 155 -13.77 -26.06 -27.52
N ARG A 156 -12.95 -26.72 -26.68
CA ARG A 156 -13.41 -27.77 -25.74
C ARG A 156 -13.47 -27.29 -24.28
N ALA A 157 -12.75 -26.27 -23.90
CA ALA A 157 -12.79 -25.74 -22.55
C ALA A 157 -14.09 -24.97 -22.28
N PRO A 158 -14.61 -25.00 -21.05
CA PRO A 158 -15.70 -24.12 -20.63
C PRO A 158 -15.34 -22.65 -20.88
N LYS A 159 -16.32 -21.87 -21.36
CA LYS A 159 -16.12 -20.45 -21.71
C LYS A 159 -15.55 -19.65 -20.54
N ASP A 160 -15.99 -19.94 -19.32
CA ASP A 160 -15.54 -19.28 -18.10
C ASP A 160 -14.04 -19.46 -17.87
N ILE A 161 -13.49 -20.64 -18.18
CA ILE A 161 -12.05 -20.93 -18.05
C ILE A 161 -11.27 -20.17 -19.11
N VAL A 162 -11.77 -20.09 -20.35
CA VAL A 162 -11.11 -19.34 -21.41
C VAL A 162 -11.09 -17.84 -21.10
N GLU A 163 -12.16 -17.27 -20.53
CA GLU A 163 -12.21 -15.87 -20.09
C GLU A 163 -11.28 -15.62 -18.90
N GLN A 164 -11.22 -16.54 -17.97
CA GLN A 164 -10.33 -16.47 -16.83
C GLN A 164 -8.85 -16.47 -17.25
N GLU A 165 -8.46 -17.32 -18.19
CA GLU A 165 -7.10 -17.34 -18.76
C GLU A 165 -6.78 -16.04 -19.52
N LYS A 166 -7.71 -15.45 -20.26
CA LYS A 166 -7.53 -14.15 -20.91
C LYS A 166 -7.34 -13.03 -19.89
N THR A 167 -8.12 -13.04 -18.82
CA THR A 167 -8.00 -12.07 -17.73
C THR A 167 -6.66 -12.19 -17.03
N ASN A 168 -6.21 -13.42 -16.73
CA ASN A 168 -4.91 -13.69 -16.12
C ASN A 168 -3.77 -13.23 -17.03
N TYR A 169 -3.85 -13.48 -18.34
CA TYR A 169 -2.87 -13.00 -19.31
C TYR A 169 -2.72 -11.47 -19.27
N ASN A 170 -3.86 -10.75 -19.27
CA ASN A 170 -3.84 -9.29 -19.22
C ASN A 170 -3.29 -8.75 -17.89
N ASN A 171 -3.61 -9.41 -16.78
CA ASN A 171 -3.08 -9.05 -15.47
C ASN A 171 -1.55 -9.22 -15.41
N LEU A 172 -1.04 -10.37 -15.86
CA LEU A 172 0.40 -10.62 -15.93
C LEU A 172 1.12 -9.65 -16.84
N LYS A 173 0.52 -9.31 -17.99
CA LYS A 173 1.07 -8.30 -18.90
C LYS A 173 1.20 -6.95 -18.21
N ASN A 174 0.14 -6.48 -17.54
CA ASN A 174 0.17 -5.23 -16.78
C ASN A 174 1.22 -5.25 -15.66
N ASP A 175 1.44 -6.39 -15.00
CA ASP A 175 2.44 -6.52 -13.96
C ASP A 175 3.88 -6.53 -14.48
N ILE A 176 4.12 -6.99 -15.72
CA ILE A 176 5.41 -6.93 -16.40
C ILE A 176 5.74 -5.52 -16.86
N ASP A 177 4.73 -4.74 -17.26
CA ASP A 177 4.88 -3.38 -17.79
C ASP A 177 5.03 -2.32 -16.67
N LYS A 178 4.71 -2.65 -15.42
CA LYS A 178 4.98 -1.81 -14.24
C LYS A 178 6.46 -1.83 -13.84
#